data_39502c7ed6adefbe7264d8f6a80fa9a3
#
_entry.id   39502c7ed6adefbe7264d8f6a80fa9a3
#
_cell.length_a   1.000
_cell.length_b   1.000
_cell.length_c   1.000
_cell.angle_alpha   90.00
_cell.angle_beta   90.00
_cell.angle_gamma   90.00
#
_symmetry.space_group_name_H-M   'P 1'
#
loop_
_entity.id
_entity.type
_entity.pdbx_description
1 polymer ?
#
loop_
_entity_poly.entity_id
_entity_poly.type
_entity_poly.pdbx_seq_one_letter_code
_entity_poly.pdbx_strand_id
1 'polypeptide(L)'
;MILQTHFRITDTHLDDLKRHLFPGDGLEASAIALASCNKINDQIIFLVQDILLVPHSECIRKVDYLTWPGKYIEEAIEKGEGKNLSLFLIHSHPSNLNQFSIADDESDQKVIPCIFAAYNQLHGSVIVTPEGKLTGRFYDKNLSPQYIDKFLIVGQNIELVARQSSSNVMPFSADMTQSLKNFKVGVIGASGTGSIVIE
;
A
#
# COMPACT_ATOMS: atom_id res chain seq x y z
N MET A 1 17.26 14.10 7.90
CA MET A 1 15.97 14.04 8.60
C MET A 1 15.10 13.03 7.85
N ILE A 2 14.62 11.97 8.50
CA ILE A 2 13.81 10.93 7.83
C ILE A 2 12.37 11.44 7.83
N LEU A 3 11.83 11.73 6.65
CA LEU A 3 10.42 12.11 6.49
C LEU A 3 9.55 10.89 6.75
N GLN A 4 8.57 11.01 7.67
CA GLN A 4 7.55 9.98 7.83
C GLN A 4 6.51 10.08 6.71
N THR A 5 6.10 8.95 6.16
CA THR A 5 5.16 8.89 5.04
C THR A 5 3.86 8.21 5.44
N HIS A 6 2.75 8.90 5.19
CA HIS A 6 1.41 8.43 5.52
C HIS A 6 0.56 8.34 4.26
N PHE A 7 -0.14 7.23 4.10
CA PHE A 7 -1.19 7.06 3.10
C PHE A 7 -2.54 6.95 3.81
N ARG A 8 -3.43 7.86 3.49
CA ARG A 8 -4.74 7.99 4.13
C ARG A 8 -5.85 7.66 3.14
N ILE A 9 -6.72 6.76 3.53
CA ILE A 9 -7.86 6.31 2.73
C ILE A 9 -9.10 6.25 3.62
N THR A 10 -10.27 6.59 3.09
CA THR A 10 -11.51 6.41 3.85
C THR A 10 -11.89 4.93 3.91
N ASP A 11 -12.63 4.53 4.95
CA ASP A 11 -13.20 3.19 5.07
C ASP A 11 -14.06 2.84 3.87
N THR A 12 -14.89 3.78 3.41
CA THR A 12 -15.74 3.60 2.22
C THR A 12 -14.92 3.30 0.97
N HIS A 13 -13.86 4.07 0.69
CA HIS A 13 -12.99 3.81 -0.45
C HIS A 13 -12.27 2.46 -0.32
N LEU A 14 -11.83 2.10 0.88
CA LEU A 14 -11.16 0.83 1.12
C LEU A 14 -12.11 -0.36 0.94
N ASP A 15 -13.36 -0.25 1.37
CA ASP A 15 -14.37 -1.29 1.23
C ASP A 15 -14.76 -1.50 -0.24
N ASP A 16 -14.94 -0.42 -1.00
CA ASP A 16 -15.19 -0.48 -2.45
C ASP A 16 -14.00 -1.12 -3.18
N LEU A 17 -12.79 -0.72 -2.80
CA LEU A 17 -11.56 -1.28 -3.34
C LEU A 17 -11.43 -2.77 -3.04
N LYS A 18 -11.63 -3.20 -1.78
CA LYS A 18 -11.58 -4.61 -1.39
C LYS A 18 -12.62 -5.45 -2.13
N ARG A 19 -13.85 -4.94 -2.29
CA ARG A 19 -14.93 -5.63 -3.01
C ARG A 19 -14.57 -5.85 -4.47
N HIS A 20 -13.89 -4.88 -5.09
CA HIS A 20 -13.40 -4.98 -6.46
C HIS A 20 -12.17 -5.91 -6.56
N LEU A 21 -11.20 -5.75 -5.68
CA LEU A 21 -9.94 -6.50 -5.74
C LEU A 21 -10.11 -7.99 -5.40
N PHE A 22 -11.14 -8.35 -4.61
CA PHE A 22 -11.36 -9.71 -4.14
C PHE A 22 -12.80 -10.19 -4.43
N PRO A 23 -13.15 -10.41 -5.72
CA PRO A 23 -14.49 -10.87 -6.09
C PRO A 23 -14.75 -12.34 -5.73
N GLY A 24 -13.79 -13.06 -5.17
CA GLY A 24 -13.89 -14.46 -4.75
C GLY A 24 -13.35 -15.48 -5.75
N ASP A 25 -12.77 -15.03 -6.86
CA ASP A 25 -12.20 -15.90 -7.90
C ASP A 25 -10.72 -16.26 -7.68
N GLY A 26 -10.07 -15.67 -6.67
CA GLY A 26 -8.66 -15.92 -6.33
C GLY A 26 -7.66 -15.35 -7.34
N LEU A 27 -8.09 -14.48 -8.25
CA LEU A 27 -7.24 -13.86 -9.26
C LEU A 27 -6.87 -12.43 -8.86
N GLU A 28 -5.70 -11.96 -9.30
CA GLU A 28 -5.29 -10.57 -9.10
C GLU A 28 -6.23 -9.59 -9.84
N ALA A 29 -6.43 -8.43 -9.25
CA ALA A 29 -7.18 -7.33 -9.81
C ALA A 29 -6.49 -5.99 -9.54
N SER A 30 -6.85 -4.95 -10.28
CA SER A 30 -6.20 -3.65 -10.24
C SER A 30 -7.17 -2.48 -10.08
N ALA A 31 -6.65 -1.41 -9.51
CA ALA A 31 -7.26 -0.09 -9.45
C ALA A 31 -6.18 1.00 -9.46
N ILE A 32 -6.55 2.26 -9.61
CA ILE A 32 -5.66 3.41 -9.47
C ILE A 32 -6.26 4.36 -8.46
N ALA A 33 -5.53 4.66 -7.39
CA ALA A 33 -5.94 5.72 -6.47
C ALA A 33 -5.33 7.05 -6.89
N LEU A 34 -6.15 8.10 -6.83
CA LEU A 34 -5.74 9.48 -7.01
C LEU A 34 -5.70 10.14 -5.62
N ALA A 35 -4.54 10.61 -5.21
CA ALA A 35 -4.33 11.13 -3.88
C ALA A 35 -3.70 12.54 -3.89
N SER A 36 -4.18 13.45 -3.07
CA SER A 36 -3.44 14.69 -2.82
C SER A 36 -2.17 14.40 -2.05
N CYS A 37 -1.07 15.10 -2.38
CA CYS A 37 0.20 14.98 -1.70
C CYS A 37 0.49 16.28 -0.93
N ASN A 38 0.58 16.17 0.39
CA ASN A 38 0.87 17.29 1.26
C ASN A 38 2.16 17.04 2.04
N LYS A 39 3.04 18.04 2.06
CA LYS A 39 4.25 18.02 2.88
C LYS A 39 4.02 18.97 4.06
N ILE A 40 3.93 18.41 5.25
CA ILE A 40 3.67 19.17 6.48
C ILE A 40 4.74 18.79 7.49
N ASN A 41 5.55 19.76 7.92
CA ASN A 41 6.71 19.53 8.78
C ASN A 41 7.61 18.43 8.15
N ASP A 42 7.86 17.36 8.93
CA ASP A 42 8.69 16.22 8.52
C ASP A 42 7.85 15.04 8.00
N GLN A 43 6.66 15.31 7.46
CA GLN A 43 5.74 14.29 6.97
C GLN A 43 5.35 14.52 5.52
N ILE A 44 5.24 13.43 4.75
CA ILE A 44 4.57 13.38 3.46
C ILE A 44 3.24 12.64 3.68
N ILE A 45 2.14 13.30 3.34
CA ILE A 45 0.80 12.76 3.54
C ILE A 45 0.13 12.64 2.17
N PHE A 46 -0.16 11.41 1.77
CA PHE A 46 -1.00 11.09 0.63
C PHE A 46 -2.43 10.88 1.14
N LEU A 47 -3.39 11.65 0.64
CA LEU A 47 -4.80 11.51 0.99
C LEU A 47 -5.60 11.14 -0.26
N VAL A 48 -6.14 9.92 -0.29
CA VAL A 48 -6.96 9.41 -1.41
C VAL A 48 -8.20 10.28 -1.58
N GLN A 49 -8.40 10.75 -2.81
CA GLN A 49 -9.52 11.61 -3.23
C GLN A 49 -10.51 10.82 -4.09
N ASP A 50 -10.01 9.90 -4.90
CA ASP A 50 -10.79 9.11 -5.85
C ASP A 50 -10.09 7.78 -6.14
N ILE A 51 -10.86 6.79 -6.61
CA ILE A 51 -10.35 5.47 -7.02
C ILE A 51 -10.97 5.11 -8.37
N LEU A 52 -10.10 4.87 -9.34
CA LEU A 52 -10.46 4.34 -10.64
C LEU A 52 -10.30 2.81 -10.62
N LEU A 53 -11.41 2.09 -10.67
CA LEU A 53 -11.43 0.63 -10.71
C LEU A 53 -11.18 0.15 -12.15
N VAL A 54 -10.21 -0.76 -12.37
CA VAL A 54 -9.95 -1.35 -13.69
C VAL A 54 -10.88 -2.55 -13.89
N PRO A 55 -11.78 -2.55 -14.90
CA PRO A 55 -12.74 -3.64 -15.10
C PRO A 55 -12.05 -4.99 -15.32
N HIS A 56 -12.47 -6.02 -14.60
CA HIS A 56 -11.91 -7.37 -14.70
C HIS A 56 -11.95 -7.93 -16.12
N SER A 57 -12.99 -7.60 -16.89
CA SER A 57 -13.16 -8.04 -18.29
C SER A 57 -12.10 -7.49 -19.25
N GLU A 58 -11.39 -6.45 -18.87
CA GLU A 58 -10.33 -5.85 -19.68
C GLU A 58 -8.93 -6.25 -19.21
N CYS A 59 -8.83 -7.06 -18.15
CA CYS A 59 -7.57 -7.52 -17.59
C CYS A 59 -7.26 -8.96 -18.03
N ILE A 60 -5.98 -9.26 -18.21
CA ILE A 60 -5.48 -10.64 -18.17
C ILE A 60 -5.09 -10.91 -16.74
N ARG A 61 -5.87 -11.75 -16.05
CA ARG A 61 -5.78 -12.00 -14.62
C ARG A 61 -5.38 -13.45 -14.35
N LYS A 62 -4.43 -13.64 -13.43
CA LYS A 62 -4.03 -14.94 -12.86
C LYS A 62 -3.84 -14.79 -11.35
N VAL A 63 -3.45 -15.86 -10.68
CA VAL A 63 -3.19 -15.86 -9.23
C VAL A 63 -1.97 -15.00 -8.86
N ASP A 64 -1.02 -14.90 -9.79
CA ASP A 64 0.31 -14.27 -9.61
C ASP A 64 0.72 -13.41 -10.83
N TYR A 65 -0.26 -13.01 -11.61
CA TYR A 65 0.00 -12.21 -12.81
C TYR A 65 -1.21 -11.37 -13.18
N LEU A 66 -0.95 -10.10 -13.46
CA LEU A 66 -1.95 -9.13 -13.86
C LEU A 66 -1.40 -8.21 -14.95
N THR A 67 -2.18 -8.03 -16.02
CA THR A 67 -1.93 -6.96 -16.98
C THR A 67 -3.26 -6.36 -17.44
N TRP A 68 -3.26 -5.08 -17.77
CA TRP A 68 -4.43 -4.31 -18.13
C TRP A 68 -4.08 -3.15 -19.08
N PRO A 69 -5.04 -2.62 -19.88
CA PRO A 69 -4.77 -1.61 -20.88
C PRO A 69 -4.28 -0.29 -20.31
N GLY A 70 -3.29 0.32 -20.95
CA GLY A 70 -2.71 1.61 -20.55
C GLY A 70 -3.69 2.79 -20.53
N LYS A 71 -4.84 2.69 -21.26
CA LYS A 71 -5.89 3.72 -21.26
C LYS A 71 -6.36 4.14 -19.86
N TYR A 72 -6.34 3.23 -18.87
CA TYR A 72 -6.71 3.55 -17.49
C TYR A 72 -5.67 4.43 -16.79
N ILE A 73 -4.39 4.27 -17.17
CA ILE A 73 -3.32 5.16 -16.70
C ILE A 73 -3.50 6.54 -17.33
N GLU A 74 -3.82 6.59 -18.64
CA GLU A 74 -4.10 7.83 -19.36
C GLU A 74 -5.30 8.56 -18.73
N GLU A 75 -6.41 7.87 -18.48
CA GLU A 75 -7.57 8.42 -17.77
C GLU A 75 -7.22 8.95 -16.37
N ALA A 76 -6.41 8.20 -15.62
CA ALA A 76 -5.96 8.63 -14.29
C ALA A 76 -5.06 9.87 -14.38
N ILE A 77 -4.18 9.95 -15.39
CA ILE A 77 -3.33 11.12 -15.65
C ILE A 77 -4.22 12.34 -15.95
N GLU A 78 -5.18 12.23 -16.86
CA GLU A 78 -6.10 13.32 -17.20
C GLU A 78 -6.87 13.83 -15.97
N LYS A 79 -7.34 12.91 -15.11
CA LYS A 79 -8.02 13.27 -13.86
C LYS A 79 -7.10 13.91 -12.83
N GLY A 80 -5.84 13.48 -12.79
CA GLY A 80 -4.87 13.84 -11.74
C GLY A 80 -4.05 15.09 -12.05
N GLU A 81 -3.65 15.30 -13.31
CA GLU A 81 -2.75 16.38 -13.71
C GLU A 81 -3.30 17.76 -13.33
N GLY A 82 -4.54 18.07 -13.74
CA GLY A 82 -5.16 19.36 -13.48
C GLY A 82 -5.38 19.69 -11.99
N LYS A 83 -5.28 18.68 -11.11
CA LYS A 83 -5.43 18.80 -9.66
C LYS A 83 -4.13 18.52 -8.89
N ASN A 84 -3.03 18.25 -9.59
CA ASN A 84 -1.74 17.84 -9.01
C ASN A 84 -1.86 16.63 -8.07
N LEU A 85 -2.64 15.60 -8.45
CA LEU A 85 -2.82 14.40 -7.64
C LEU A 85 -1.72 13.38 -7.92
N SER A 86 -1.24 12.73 -6.88
CA SER A 86 -0.39 11.55 -6.97
C SER A 86 -1.22 10.35 -7.43
N LEU A 87 -0.70 9.56 -8.36
CA LEU A 87 -1.28 8.30 -8.80
C LEU A 87 -0.62 7.14 -8.06
N PHE A 88 -1.44 6.24 -7.51
CA PHE A 88 -0.97 4.99 -6.92
C PHE A 88 -1.61 3.81 -7.66
N LEU A 89 -0.77 3.02 -8.35
CA LEU A 89 -1.18 1.78 -8.98
C LEU A 89 -1.46 0.75 -7.89
N ILE A 90 -2.68 0.28 -7.79
CA ILE A 90 -3.11 -0.66 -6.76
C ILE A 90 -3.36 -2.02 -7.40
N HIS A 91 -2.85 -3.09 -6.80
CA HIS A 91 -3.20 -4.46 -7.16
C HIS A 91 -3.37 -5.35 -5.94
N SER A 92 -4.08 -6.45 -6.13
CA SER A 92 -4.30 -7.43 -5.09
C SER A 92 -3.27 -8.55 -5.13
N HIS A 93 -2.90 -9.06 -3.95
CA HIS A 93 -2.18 -10.32 -3.79
C HIS A 93 -3.07 -11.36 -3.10
N PRO A 94 -3.81 -12.21 -3.86
CA PRO A 94 -4.73 -13.19 -3.29
C PRO A 94 -4.07 -14.21 -2.36
N SER A 95 -2.76 -14.43 -2.51
CA SER A 95 -1.95 -15.32 -1.67
C SER A 95 -1.62 -14.78 -0.28
N ASN A 96 -2.10 -13.61 0.10
CA ASN A 96 -1.72 -12.88 1.33
C ASN A 96 -0.23 -12.48 1.41
N LEU A 97 0.53 -12.58 0.32
CA LEU A 97 1.90 -12.09 0.27
C LEU A 97 1.90 -10.55 0.30
N ASN A 98 2.32 -9.97 1.41
CA ASN A 98 2.34 -8.52 1.61
C ASN A 98 3.70 -7.90 1.26
N GLN A 99 4.26 -8.29 0.11
CA GLN A 99 5.55 -7.82 -0.42
C GLN A 99 5.47 -7.68 -1.92
N PHE A 100 6.14 -6.66 -2.46
CA PHE A 100 6.31 -6.51 -3.91
C PHE A 100 7.15 -7.64 -4.47
N SER A 101 6.71 -8.23 -5.57
CA SER A 101 7.43 -9.23 -6.35
C SER A 101 8.42 -8.57 -7.33
N ILE A 102 9.27 -9.38 -7.96
CA ILE A 102 10.15 -8.92 -9.04
C ILE A 102 9.32 -8.40 -10.23
N ALA A 103 8.18 -9.03 -10.52
CA ALA A 103 7.29 -8.60 -11.58
C ALA A 103 6.67 -7.21 -11.30
N ASP A 104 6.34 -6.91 -10.03
CA ASP A 104 5.87 -5.59 -9.61
C ASP A 104 6.97 -4.53 -9.76
N ASP A 105 8.22 -4.90 -9.43
CA ASP A 105 9.36 -4.00 -9.60
C ASP A 105 9.58 -3.67 -11.09
N GLU A 106 9.52 -4.67 -11.97
CA GLU A 106 9.63 -4.48 -13.42
C GLU A 106 8.46 -3.67 -14.00
N SER A 107 7.26 -3.87 -13.48
CA SER A 107 6.08 -3.11 -13.88
C SER A 107 6.23 -1.63 -13.50
N ASP A 108 6.58 -1.36 -12.24
CA ASP A 108 6.78 0.01 -11.76
C ASP A 108 7.88 0.73 -12.55
N GLN A 109 9.01 0.06 -12.83
CA GLN A 109 10.09 0.62 -13.63
C GLN A 109 9.68 1.02 -15.06
N LYS A 110 8.64 0.40 -15.61
CA LYS A 110 8.09 0.73 -16.93
C LYS A 110 7.03 1.82 -16.87
N VAL A 111 6.14 1.74 -15.89
CA VAL A 111 4.92 2.56 -15.84
C VAL A 111 5.15 3.90 -15.12
N ILE A 112 5.84 3.89 -13.99
CA ILE A 112 6.06 5.11 -13.19
C ILE A 112 6.76 6.22 -13.99
N PRO A 113 7.81 5.95 -14.80
CA PRO A 113 8.42 6.96 -15.66
C PRO A 113 7.46 7.59 -16.66
N CYS A 114 6.51 6.81 -17.19
CA CYS A 114 5.51 7.33 -18.13
C CYS A 114 4.57 8.32 -17.43
N ILE A 115 4.18 8.04 -16.19
CA ILE A 115 3.35 8.96 -15.39
C ILE A 115 4.13 10.25 -15.06
N PHE A 116 5.41 10.13 -14.69
CA PHE A 116 6.28 11.30 -14.46
C PHE A 116 6.48 12.15 -15.72
N ALA A 117 6.52 11.54 -16.90
CA ALA A 117 6.63 12.27 -18.16
C ALA A 117 5.40 13.12 -18.45
N ALA A 118 4.22 12.74 -17.94
CA ALA A 118 3.01 13.52 -18.07
C ALA A 118 3.03 14.72 -17.11
N TYR A 119 3.30 14.50 -15.81
CA TYR A 119 3.43 15.57 -14.84
C TYR A 119 4.25 15.16 -13.61
N ASN A 120 4.90 16.16 -13.01
CA ASN A 120 5.91 15.97 -11.99
C ASN A 120 5.29 16.02 -10.59
N GLN A 121 4.83 14.84 -10.11
CA GLN A 121 4.38 14.61 -8.73
C GLN A 121 5.02 13.33 -8.17
N LEU A 122 4.83 13.03 -6.88
CA LEU A 122 5.19 11.72 -6.33
C LEU A 122 4.10 10.72 -6.73
N HIS A 123 4.49 9.64 -7.39
CA HIS A 123 3.60 8.56 -7.81
C HIS A 123 4.05 7.24 -7.21
N GLY A 124 3.20 6.23 -7.17
CA GLY A 124 3.58 4.99 -6.50
C GLY A 124 2.71 3.79 -6.79
N SER A 125 2.90 2.76 -5.97
CA SER A 125 2.16 1.50 -6.02
C SER A 125 1.76 1.02 -4.64
N VAL A 126 0.65 0.30 -4.56
CA VAL A 126 0.12 -0.28 -3.31
C VAL A 126 -0.36 -1.71 -3.58
N ILE A 127 0.03 -2.61 -2.69
CA ILE A 127 -0.50 -3.97 -2.62
C ILE A 127 -1.57 -4.01 -1.55
N VAL A 128 -2.65 -4.73 -1.84
CA VAL A 128 -3.72 -5.06 -0.89
C VAL A 128 -3.85 -6.57 -0.80
N THR A 129 -3.98 -7.10 0.42
CA THR A 129 -4.21 -8.53 0.64
C THR A 129 -5.65 -8.80 1.11
N PRO A 130 -6.17 -10.04 0.99
CA PRO A 130 -7.50 -10.40 1.50
C PRO A 130 -7.69 -10.10 2.99
N GLU A 131 -6.62 -10.24 3.79
CA GLU A 131 -6.63 -9.90 5.22
C GLU A 131 -6.66 -8.38 5.48
N GLY A 132 -6.62 -7.55 4.43
CA GLY A 132 -6.62 -6.09 4.53
C GLY A 132 -5.25 -5.49 4.88
N LYS A 133 -4.17 -6.26 4.78
CA LYS A 133 -2.82 -5.71 4.91
C LYS A 133 -2.52 -4.83 3.69
N LEU A 134 -1.86 -3.72 3.94
CA LEU A 134 -1.47 -2.74 2.93
C LEU A 134 0.05 -2.58 2.94
N THR A 135 0.66 -2.64 1.79
CA THR A 135 2.07 -2.25 1.58
C THR A 135 2.15 -1.33 0.38
N GLY A 136 2.85 -0.21 0.53
CA GLY A 136 2.97 0.76 -0.55
C GLY A 136 4.36 1.36 -0.62
N ARG A 137 4.66 1.85 -1.80
CA ARG A 137 5.87 2.60 -2.09
C ARG A 137 5.55 3.75 -3.02
N PHE A 138 6.36 4.78 -2.98
CA PHE A 138 6.27 5.91 -3.88
C PHE A 138 7.65 6.23 -4.45
N TYR A 139 7.66 6.95 -5.53
CA TYR A 139 8.85 7.32 -6.28
C TYR A 139 8.93 8.82 -6.41
N ASP A 140 10.14 9.34 -6.36
CA ASP A 140 10.47 10.69 -6.79
C ASP A 140 11.02 10.67 -8.24
N LYS A 141 11.45 11.83 -8.73
CA LYS A 141 12.02 11.98 -10.06
C LYS A 141 13.26 11.12 -10.36
N ASN A 142 13.91 10.60 -9.32
CA ASN A 142 15.08 9.73 -9.47
C ASN A 142 14.67 8.26 -9.57
N LEU A 143 13.38 7.95 -9.53
CA LEU A 143 12.79 6.61 -9.60
C LEU A 143 13.32 5.65 -8.53
N SER A 144 13.73 6.19 -7.40
CA SER A 144 14.14 5.40 -6.24
C SER A 144 12.91 5.12 -5.35
N PRO A 145 12.58 3.84 -5.09
CA PRO A 145 11.41 3.50 -4.29
C PRO A 145 11.62 3.90 -2.82
N GLN A 146 10.63 4.60 -2.28
CA GLN A 146 10.53 4.91 -0.87
C GLN A 146 9.24 4.30 -0.34
N TYR A 147 9.32 3.54 0.75
CA TYR A 147 8.15 2.86 1.28
C TYR A 147 7.29 3.78 2.15
N ILE A 148 5.99 3.54 2.11
CA ILE A 148 5.02 4.20 2.97
C ILE A 148 5.12 3.60 4.37
N ASP A 149 5.32 4.45 5.40
CA ASP A 149 5.50 4.00 6.78
C ASP A 149 4.18 3.61 7.45
N LYS A 150 3.10 4.35 7.14
CA LYS A 150 1.81 4.19 7.80
C LYS A 150 0.65 4.33 6.84
N PHE A 151 -0.32 3.44 6.98
CA PHE A 151 -1.64 3.56 6.35
C PHE A 151 -2.65 3.92 7.42
N LEU A 152 -3.44 4.96 7.19
CA LEU A 152 -4.54 5.36 8.05
C LEU A 152 -5.85 5.16 7.31
N ILE A 153 -6.72 4.34 7.87
CA ILE A 153 -8.08 4.15 7.40
C ILE A 153 -8.98 5.06 8.26
N VAL A 154 -9.65 5.98 7.59
CA VAL A 154 -10.44 7.04 8.25
C VAL A 154 -11.92 6.76 8.02
N GLY A 155 -12.63 6.40 9.07
CA GLY A 155 -14.07 6.16 9.10
C GLY A 155 -14.66 6.62 10.42
N GLN A 156 -15.62 5.88 10.97
CA GLN A 156 -16.13 6.14 12.32
C GLN A 156 -15.02 6.03 13.38
N ASN A 157 -14.03 5.17 13.13
CA ASN A 157 -12.79 5.08 13.89
C ASN A 157 -11.61 5.33 12.96
N ILE A 158 -10.46 5.68 13.54
CA ILE A 158 -9.19 5.76 12.80
C ILE A 158 -8.44 4.48 13.09
N GLU A 159 -8.21 3.68 12.03
CA GLU A 159 -7.36 2.49 12.09
C GLU A 159 -5.98 2.83 11.54
N LEU A 160 -4.95 2.51 12.31
CA LEU A 160 -3.56 2.68 11.92
C LEU A 160 -2.93 1.32 11.58
N VAL A 161 -2.54 1.16 10.32
CA VAL A 161 -1.76 0.01 9.85
C VAL A 161 -0.33 0.48 9.61
N ALA A 162 0.57 0.16 10.53
CA ALA A 162 1.99 0.45 10.36
C ALA A 162 2.64 -0.58 9.44
N ARG A 163 3.62 -0.14 8.64
CA ARG A 163 4.46 -1.04 7.87
C ARG A 163 5.15 -2.03 8.81
N GLN A 164 4.97 -3.31 8.56
CA GLN A 164 5.82 -4.31 9.20
C GLN A 164 7.22 -4.16 8.61
N SER A 165 8.16 -3.64 9.38
CA SER A 165 9.55 -3.57 8.94
C SER A 165 10.05 -4.99 8.74
N SER A 166 10.63 -5.27 7.57
CA SER A 166 11.36 -6.51 7.29
C SER A 166 12.61 -6.69 8.17
N SER A 167 12.94 -5.68 8.98
CA SER A 167 14.03 -5.74 9.97
C SER A 167 13.73 -6.60 11.20
N ASN A 168 12.49 -7.05 11.39
CA ASN A 168 12.22 -8.20 12.22
C ASN A 168 12.57 -9.48 11.46
N VAL A 169 13.85 -9.70 11.19
CA VAL A 169 14.38 -11.05 11.02
C VAL A 169 13.98 -11.76 12.28
N MET A 170 12.86 -12.48 12.23
CA MET A 170 12.43 -13.29 13.36
C MET A 170 13.47 -14.38 13.51
N PRO A 171 14.24 -14.43 14.63
CA PRO A 171 15.23 -15.47 14.84
C PRO A 171 14.58 -16.85 15.04
N PHE A 172 13.26 -16.93 14.84
CA PHE A 172 12.46 -18.12 15.11
C PHE A 172 11.73 -18.57 13.85
N SER A 173 11.51 -19.88 13.72
CA SER A 173 10.71 -20.45 12.64
C SER A 173 9.27 -19.89 12.65
N ALA A 174 8.56 -19.97 11.50
CA ALA A 174 7.18 -19.52 11.39
C ALA A 174 6.27 -20.20 12.43
N ASP A 175 6.49 -21.49 12.72
CA ASP A 175 5.73 -22.28 13.70
C ASP A 175 5.98 -21.78 15.12
N MET A 176 7.23 -21.42 15.45
CA MET A 176 7.61 -20.88 16.75
C MET A 176 7.04 -19.47 16.95
N THR A 177 7.04 -18.65 15.89
CA THR A 177 6.41 -17.34 15.89
C THR A 177 4.91 -17.45 16.15
N GLN A 178 4.23 -18.40 15.51
CA GLN A 178 2.80 -18.61 15.71
C GLN A 178 2.51 -19.11 17.15
N SER A 179 3.35 -19.96 17.67
CA SER A 179 3.26 -20.42 19.07
C SER A 179 3.43 -19.27 20.05
N LEU A 180 4.41 -18.40 19.82
CA LEU A 180 4.69 -17.23 20.68
C LEU A 180 3.52 -16.22 20.69
N LYS A 181 2.78 -16.06 19.60
CA LYS A 181 1.58 -15.19 19.55
C LYS A 181 0.47 -15.65 20.53
N ASN A 182 0.43 -16.90 20.89
CA ASN A 182 -0.55 -17.46 21.82
C ASN A 182 -0.13 -17.34 23.30
N PHE A 183 1.10 -16.90 23.58
CA PHE A 183 1.56 -16.70 24.95
C PHE A 183 0.99 -15.41 25.55
N LYS A 184 0.43 -15.51 26.74
CA LYS A 184 0.08 -14.36 27.56
C LYS A 184 1.21 -14.09 28.53
N VAL A 185 1.87 -12.95 28.38
CA VAL A 185 2.96 -12.55 29.27
C VAL A 185 2.41 -11.61 30.33
N GLY A 186 2.53 -12.01 31.58
CA GLY A 186 2.24 -11.14 32.73
C GLY A 186 3.52 -10.47 33.19
N VAL A 187 3.55 -9.15 33.24
CA VAL A 187 4.68 -8.38 33.78
C VAL A 187 4.34 -7.89 35.18
N ILE A 188 5.11 -8.35 36.17
CA ILE A 188 4.95 -7.93 37.57
C ILE A 188 6.01 -6.87 37.90
N GLY A 189 5.54 -5.64 38.09
CA GLY A 189 6.41 -4.48 38.35
C GLY A 189 6.83 -3.77 37.05
N ALA A 190 6.58 -2.46 37.00
CA ALA A 190 6.86 -1.62 35.82
C ALA A 190 8.07 -0.67 36.06
N SER A 191 8.99 -1.01 36.94
CA SER A 191 10.21 -0.24 37.19
C SER A 191 11.45 -0.96 36.63
N GLY A 192 12.38 -0.22 36.08
CA GLY A 192 13.61 -0.78 35.51
C GLY A 192 13.33 -1.73 34.33
N THR A 193 13.70 -3.01 34.46
CA THR A 193 13.56 -4.01 33.38
C THR A 193 12.10 -4.27 32.98
N GLY A 194 11.14 -4.12 33.90
CA GLY A 194 9.72 -4.33 33.61
C GLY A 194 9.15 -3.29 32.62
N SER A 195 9.60 -2.04 32.70
CA SER A 195 9.12 -0.99 31.76
C SER A 195 9.61 -1.20 30.34
N ILE A 196 10.80 -1.78 30.15
CA ILE A 196 11.37 -2.10 28.83
C ILE A 196 10.58 -3.21 28.12
N VAL A 197 9.97 -4.13 28.89
CA VAL A 197 9.20 -5.25 28.34
C VAL A 197 7.77 -4.84 27.95
N ILE A 198 7.26 -3.73 28.51
CA ILE A 198 5.89 -3.23 28.23
C ILE A 198 5.85 -2.35 26.98
N GLU A 199 6.95 -1.71 26.61
CA GLU A 199 7.05 -0.93 25.37
C GLU A 199 7.12 -1.84 24.13
#